data_302e58111f506bd1368ff24f30812603
#
_entry.id   302e58111f506bd1368ff24f30812603
#
_cell.length_a   1.000
_cell.length_b   1.000
_cell.length_c   1.000
_cell.angle_alpha   90.00
_cell.angle_beta   90.00
_cell.angle_gamma   90.00
#
_symmetry.space_group_name_H-M   'P 1'
#
loop_
_entity.id
_entity.type
_entity.pdbx_description
1 polymer ?
#
loop_
_entity_poly.entity_id
_entity_poly.type
_entity_poly.pdbx_seq_one_letter_code
_entity_poly.pdbx_strand_id
1 'polypeptide(L)'
;MFKPIVDIRARIYDMAHDPKHSSVMSYEEGGERFAVGLKLPYTQQDWHDKRRSTDTVLDEARGIVTRVGDETVGEMWSLFDGREMLNDVDPRFAVNIERHINTVLRNDPFHVSANTDPKGDRSKRPQDQDPDMLLHVVKETDAGIIVRGAKYETAAAYANQAFTKPTIANWGDEKLSDYAVGFVCDFSSPNLRFIARTGFAGRAPAEDYPLSNRVDEVDTLVIYDNVLIPWENVLFYQYTKAAQFIRSTLHRYSAFAFVQRNQKLADLMIGAALWNVRQTGLEKQQAVQEKLATLACYREGINAHLTAAIATAERSPAGLLMPNQSLLMAGRVLACSQLHHMMHIARELCGGQICITPDYASFRDPEAGQWLEKFYTLNDNWYAEDRRKLLAFARDLLNSDYAGHRLTFQLFAQAPPFAHLAAVYNNFDWKEPLRFTKEAAGLSDRVYGPQSFAAAAK
;
A
#
# COMPACT_ATOMS: atom_id res chain seq x y z
N MET A 1 9.45 -20.18 -1.39
CA MET A 1 8.47 -19.17 -1.78
C MET A 1 8.56 -17.90 -0.92
N PHE A 2 8.38 -17.96 0.41
CA PHE A 2 8.37 -16.76 1.26
C PHE A 2 9.75 -16.24 1.71
N LYS A 3 10.81 -17.05 1.65
CA LYS A 3 12.12 -16.69 2.19
C LYS A 3 12.65 -15.31 1.74
N PRO A 4 12.62 -14.93 0.44
CA PRO A 4 13.18 -13.66 0.02
C PRO A 4 12.50 -12.44 0.66
N ILE A 5 11.16 -12.46 0.76
CA ILE A 5 10.44 -11.33 1.37
C ILE A 5 10.56 -11.31 2.90
N VAL A 6 10.69 -12.48 3.53
CA VAL A 6 10.98 -12.58 4.97
C VAL A 6 12.38 -12.05 5.27
N ASP A 7 13.38 -12.39 4.44
CA ASP A 7 14.74 -11.86 4.57
C ASP A 7 14.76 -10.32 4.44
N ILE A 8 13.98 -9.76 3.51
CA ILE A 8 13.83 -8.29 3.39
C ILE A 8 13.22 -7.71 4.65
N ARG A 9 12.15 -8.31 5.20
CA ARG A 9 11.53 -7.81 6.43
C ARG A 9 12.48 -7.88 7.62
N ALA A 10 13.21 -8.97 7.78
CA ALA A 10 14.24 -9.10 8.81
C ALA A 10 15.32 -8.02 8.63
N ARG A 11 15.79 -7.79 7.40
CA ARG A 11 16.77 -6.74 7.11
C ARG A 11 16.25 -5.34 7.47
N ILE A 12 14.99 -5.03 7.18
CA ILE A 12 14.38 -3.74 7.53
C ILE A 12 14.35 -3.56 9.06
N TYR A 13 14.00 -4.61 9.81
CA TYR A 13 14.06 -4.61 11.26
C TYR A 13 15.49 -4.29 11.75
N ASP A 14 16.49 -4.99 11.22
CA ASP A 14 17.88 -4.79 11.59
C ASP A 14 18.40 -3.37 11.27
N MET A 15 17.90 -2.74 10.19
CA MET A 15 18.29 -1.38 9.79
C MET A 15 17.96 -0.33 10.86
N ALA A 16 16.94 -0.52 11.66
CA ALA A 16 16.62 0.38 12.78
C ALA A 16 17.71 0.36 13.87
N HIS A 17 18.49 -0.72 13.96
CA HIS A 17 19.55 -0.96 14.94
C HIS A 17 20.95 -0.86 14.35
N ASP A 18 21.09 -0.87 13.03
CA ASP A 18 22.36 -0.77 12.29
C ASP A 18 22.89 0.67 12.36
N PRO A 19 24.15 0.91 12.83
CA PRO A 19 24.75 2.25 12.90
C PRO A 19 24.73 3.01 11.57
N LYS A 20 24.77 2.31 10.44
CA LYS A 20 24.70 2.92 9.10
C LYS A 20 23.35 3.57 8.79
N HIS A 21 22.27 3.00 9.31
CA HIS A 21 20.91 3.39 8.94
C HIS A 21 20.11 3.99 10.10
N SER A 22 20.54 3.81 11.35
CA SER A 22 19.80 4.17 12.55
C SER A 22 19.43 5.67 12.61
N SER A 23 20.26 6.56 12.05
CA SER A 23 19.95 8.00 11.98
C SER A 23 18.73 8.35 11.13
N VAL A 24 18.32 7.44 10.22
CA VAL A 24 17.15 7.62 9.35
C VAL A 24 16.02 6.67 9.74
N MET A 25 16.37 5.48 10.24
CA MET A 25 15.41 4.39 10.48
C MET A 25 14.90 4.36 11.92
N SER A 26 15.54 5.04 12.87
CA SER A 26 15.14 5.04 14.27
C SER A 26 15.10 6.43 14.90
N TYR A 27 14.36 6.57 15.98
CA TYR A 27 14.32 7.75 16.86
C TYR A 27 14.39 7.30 18.33
N GLU A 28 14.77 8.22 19.20
CA GLU A 28 14.85 7.96 20.64
C GLU A 28 13.75 8.74 21.38
N GLU A 29 13.06 8.09 22.28
CA GLU A 29 12.03 8.66 23.13
C GLU A 29 12.06 7.97 24.50
N GLY A 30 12.08 8.72 25.59
CA GLY A 30 12.12 8.17 26.94
C GLY A 30 13.34 7.28 27.23
N GLY A 31 14.44 7.42 26.49
CA GLY A 31 15.64 6.59 26.62
C GLY A 31 15.56 5.23 25.89
N GLU A 32 14.49 4.99 25.17
CA GLU A 32 14.30 3.80 24.33
C GLU A 32 14.37 4.18 22.85
N ARG A 33 14.73 3.21 22.00
CA ARG A 33 14.85 3.40 20.55
C ARG A 33 13.73 2.69 19.82
N PHE A 34 13.08 3.41 18.89
CA PHE A 34 11.94 2.94 18.11
C PHE A 34 12.17 3.16 16.61
N ALA A 35 11.50 2.36 15.77
CA ALA A 35 11.51 2.56 14.33
C ALA A 35 10.74 3.83 13.91
N VAL A 36 11.35 4.68 13.08
CA VAL A 36 10.72 5.91 12.54
C VAL A 36 9.42 5.60 11.80
N GLY A 37 9.38 4.48 11.08
CA GLY A 37 8.17 4.02 10.40
C GLY A 37 6.95 3.91 11.32
N LEU A 38 7.14 3.61 12.60
CA LEU A 38 6.08 3.40 13.59
C LEU A 38 5.72 4.66 14.39
N LYS A 39 6.49 5.74 14.26
CA LYS A 39 6.29 6.97 15.04
C LYS A 39 4.91 7.60 14.81
N LEU A 40 4.22 7.98 15.88
CA LEU A 40 3.03 8.82 15.79
C LEU A 40 3.42 10.22 15.27
N PRO A 41 2.78 10.76 14.21
CA PRO A 41 3.20 12.01 13.59
C PRO A 41 2.57 13.22 14.27
N TYR A 42 3.36 14.02 14.94
CA TYR A 42 2.91 15.27 15.56
C TYR A 42 3.36 16.52 14.81
N THR A 43 4.35 16.39 13.92
CA THR A 43 4.98 17.50 13.20
C THR A 43 5.15 17.18 11.71
N GLN A 44 5.36 18.22 10.88
CA GLN A 44 5.74 18.03 9.47
C GLN A 44 7.08 17.28 9.35
N GLN A 45 7.99 17.50 10.31
CA GLN A 45 9.28 16.82 10.35
C GLN A 45 9.12 15.31 10.51
N ASP A 46 8.14 14.82 11.31
CA ASP A 46 7.86 13.40 11.44
C ASP A 46 7.45 12.79 10.09
N TRP A 47 6.70 13.52 9.26
CA TRP A 47 6.37 13.08 7.91
C TRP A 47 7.56 13.06 6.96
N HIS A 48 8.45 14.05 7.05
CA HIS A 48 9.68 14.06 6.27
C HIS A 48 10.62 12.92 6.69
N ASP A 49 10.72 12.63 7.98
CA ASP A 49 11.52 11.53 8.52
C ASP A 49 10.97 10.18 8.06
N LYS A 50 9.63 9.99 8.14
CA LYS A 50 8.95 8.81 7.64
C LYS A 50 9.17 8.62 6.15
N ARG A 51 9.10 9.69 5.37
CA ARG A 51 9.35 9.64 3.93
C ARG A 51 10.77 9.18 3.62
N ARG A 52 11.78 9.72 4.31
CA ARG A 52 13.18 9.28 4.17
C ARG A 52 13.38 7.82 4.58
N SER A 53 12.78 7.43 5.69
CA SER A 53 12.81 6.04 6.16
C SER A 53 12.21 5.07 5.12
N THR A 54 11.06 5.40 4.56
CA THR A 54 10.41 4.59 3.51
C THR A 54 11.27 4.51 2.24
N ASP A 55 11.87 5.61 1.78
CA ASP A 55 12.79 5.62 0.63
C ASP A 55 13.99 4.71 0.89
N THR A 56 14.58 4.78 2.10
CA THR A 56 15.71 3.94 2.51
C THR A 56 15.35 2.45 2.49
N VAL A 57 14.14 2.10 2.95
CA VAL A 57 13.61 0.72 2.86
C VAL A 57 13.48 0.26 1.42
N LEU A 58 12.91 1.07 0.54
CA LEU A 58 12.71 0.72 -0.86
C LEU A 58 14.03 0.61 -1.62
N ASP A 59 15.04 1.43 -1.26
CA ASP A 59 16.39 1.35 -1.81
C ASP A 59 17.09 0.06 -1.38
N GLU A 60 16.99 -0.34 -0.12
CA GLU A 60 17.56 -1.61 0.37
C GLU A 60 16.85 -2.82 -0.26
N ALA A 61 15.54 -2.78 -0.38
CA ALA A 61 14.76 -3.83 -1.04
C ALA A 61 15.05 -3.92 -2.55
N ARG A 62 15.55 -2.85 -3.17
CA ARG A 62 15.78 -2.72 -4.62
C ARG A 62 14.53 -3.10 -5.42
N GLY A 63 13.38 -2.64 -4.96
CA GLY A 63 12.08 -2.97 -5.54
C GLY A 63 10.95 -2.38 -4.72
N ILE A 64 9.73 -2.66 -5.14
CA ILE A 64 8.54 -2.15 -4.47
C ILE A 64 8.02 -3.20 -3.51
N VAL A 65 8.10 -2.89 -2.22
CA VAL A 65 7.53 -3.70 -1.15
C VAL A 65 6.43 -2.93 -0.43
N THR A 66 5.44 -3.66 0.05
CA THR A 66 4.36 -3.17 0.91
C THR A 66 4.57 -3.71 2.33
N ARG A 67 3.72 -3.32 3.27
CA ARG A 67 3.73 -3.90 4.63
C ARG A 67 5.07 -3.74 5.37
N VAL A 68 5.77 -2.67 5.08
CA VAL A 68 7.00 -2.28 5.80
C VAL A 68 6.71 -1.22 6.86
N GLY A 69 5.60 -1.35 7.54
CA GLY A 69 5.15 -0.46 8.60
C GLY A 69 4.12 0.60 8.17
N ASP A 70 3.79 0.73 6.90
CA ASP A 70 2.96 1.81 6.38
C ASP A 70 1.45 1.65 6.65
N GLU A 71 0.85 0.51 6.34
CA GLU A 71 -0.59 0.31 6.60
C GLU A 71 -0.87 0.01 8.05
N THR A 72 -0.04 -0.80 8.69
CA THR A 72 -0.06 -1.02 10.12
C THR A 72 -0.07 0.28 10.90
N VAL A 73 0.80 1.19 10.50
CA VAL A 73 0.94 2.50 11.13
C VAL A 73 -0.29 3.36 10.90
N GLY A 74 -0.87 3.34 9.70
CA GLY A 74 -2.13 4.01 9.41
C GLY A 74 -3.26 3.54 10.33
N GLU A 75 -3.29 2.25 10.65
CA GLU A 75 -4.25 1.65 11.59
C GLU A 75 -4.01 2.12 13.02
N MET A 76 -2.77 2.04 13.49
CA MET A 76 -2.41 2.50 14.83
C MET A 76 -2.78 3.97 15.04
N TRP A 77 -2.53 4.83 14.05
CA TRP A 77 -2.85 6.25 14.13
C TRP A 77 -4.36 6.49 14.08
N SER A 78 -5.09 5.73 13.26
CA SER A 78 -6.54 5.81 13.20
C SER A 78 -7.18 5.36 14.52
N LEU A 79 -6.67 4.29 15.13
CA LEU A 79 -7.10 3.83 16.45
C LEU A 79 -6.78 4.86 17.54
N PHE A 80 -5.59 5.44 17.51
CA PHE A 80 -5.19 6.50 18.44
C PHE A 80 -6.11 7.72 18.34
N ASP A 81 -6.45 8.16 17.13
CA ASP A 81 -7.39 9.26 16.90
C ASP A 81 -8.81 8.93 17.41
N GLY A 82 -9.22 7.67 17.29
CA GLY A 82 -10.56 7.22 17.69
C GLY A 82 -10.70 6.80 19.16
N ARG A 83 -9.60 6.80 19.94
CA ARG A 83 -9.60 6.17 21.28
C ARG A 83 -10.59 6.80 22.27
N GLU A 84 -10.80 8.10 22.23
CA GLU A 84 -11.77 8.76 23.11
C GLU A 84 -13.21 8.36 22.77
N MET A 85 -13.56 8.34 21.49
CA MET A 85 -14.87 7.85 21.03
C MET A 85 -15.08 6.39 21.42
N LEU A 86 -14.05 5.57 21.36
CA LEU A 86 -14.11 4.15 21.73
C LEU A 86 -14.16 3.94 23.24
N ASN A 87 -13.50 4.81 24.01
CA ASN A 87 -13.60 4.83 25.48
C ASN A 87 -15.01 5.11 25.96
N ASP A 88 -15.76 5.97 25.27
CA ASP A 88 -17.15 6.28 25.59
C ASP A 88 -18.10 5.08 25.36
N VAL A 89 -17.70 4.14 24.52
CA VAL A 89 -18.44 2.89 24.25
C VAL A 89 -18.11 1.83 25.30
N ASP A 90 -16.84 1.54 25.48
CA ASP A 90 -16.30 0.63 26.49
C ASP A 90 -14.87 1.05 26.85
N PRO A 91 -14.61 1.42 28.11
CA PRO A 91 -13.27 1.85 28.53
C PRO A 91 -12.15 0.84 28.28
N ARG A 92 -12.48 -0.46 28.17
CA ARG A 92 -11.49 -1.49 27.82
C ARG A 92 -10.89 -1.26 26.45
N PHE A 93 -11.64 -0.72 25.49
CA PHE A 93 -11.15 -0.50 24.12
C PHE A 93 -10.01 0.51 24.08
N ALA A 94 -10.11 1.63 24.78
CA ALA A 94 -9.03 2.62 24.84
C ALA A 94 -7.76 2.03 25.46
N VAL A 95 -7.89 1.28 26.54
CA VAL A 95 -6.76 0.58 27.21
C VAL A 95 -6.10 -0.43 26.26
N ASN A 96 -6.91 -1.19 25.53
CA ASN A 96 -6.41 -2.19 24.58
C ASN A 96 -5.68 -1.54 23.39
N ILE A 97 -6.19 -0.41 22.89
CA ILE A 97 -5.56 0.37 21.82
C ILE A 97 -4.18 0.88 22.27
N GLU A 98 -4.09 1.48 23.47
CA GLU A 98 -2.81 1.96 24.00
C GLU A 98 -1.81 0.83 24.19
N ARG A 99 -2.26 -0.32 24.72
CA ARG A 99 -1.43 -1.52 24.85
C ARG A 99 -0.95 -2.01 23.49
N HIS A 100 -1.83 -2.09 22.50
CA HIS A 100 -1.48 -2.54 21.16
C HIS A 100 -0.44 -1.62 20.52
N ILE A 101 -0.66 -0.30 20.56
CA ILE A 101 0.30 0.69 20.03
C ILE A 101 1.66 0.54 20.70
N ASN A 102 1.71 0.46 22.02
CA ASN A 102 2.94 0.26 22.78
C ASN A 102 3.64 -1.06 22.42
N THR A 103 2.89 -2.14 22.25
CA THR A 103 3.42 -3.44 21.84
C THR A 103 4.06 -3.38 20.45
N VAL A 104 3.39 -2.74 19.49
CA VAL A 104 3.91 -2.59 18.13
C VAL A 104 5.15 -1.70 18.11
N LEU A 105 5.15 -0.59 18.85
CA LEU A 105 6.32 0.32 18.95
C LEU A 105 7.54 -0.38 19.52
N ARG A 106 7.37 -1.19 20.60
CA ARG A 106 8.49 -1.83 21.30
C ARG A 106 9.02 -3.07 20.60
N ASN A 107 8.14 -3.87 20.03
CA ASN A 107 8.48 -5.18 19.50
C ASN A 107 8.63 -5.22 18.00
N ASP A 108 8.17 -4.19 17.27
CA ASP A 108 8.12 -4.12 15.80
C ASP A 108 7.77 -5.48 15.16
N PRO A 109 6.64 -6.11 15.53
CA PRO A 109 6.25 -7.38 14.95
C PRO A 109 5.99 -7.20 13.45
N PHE A 110 6.12 -8.27 12.67
CA PHE A 110 5.59 -8.23 11.32
C PHE A 110 4.06 -8.26 11.39
N HIS A 111 3.49 -7.09 11.41
CA HIS A 111 2.07 -6.83 11.57
C HIS A 111 1.45 -6.42 10.23
N VAL A 112 0.30 -6.98 9.90
CA VAL A 112 -0.45 -6.71 8.66
C VAL A 112 -1.89 -6.33 8.97
N SER A 113 -2.64 -5.96 7.93
CA SER A 113 -4.04 -5.53 8.01
C SER A 113 -4.95 -6.53 7.31
N ALA A 114 -5.67 -7.37 8.04
CA ALA A 114 -6.63 -8.32 7.47
C ALA A 114 -8.00 -7.64 7.25
N ASN A 115 -8.12 -6.92 6.17
CA ASN A 115 -9.25 -6.03 5.91
C ASN A 115 -10.21 -6.49 4.83
N THR A 116 -9.71 -7.13 3.77
CA THR A 116 -10.49 -7.39 2.57
C THR A 116 -11.38 -8.61 2.74
N ASP A 117 -12.69 -8.41 2.74
CA ASP A 117 -13.67 -9.49 2.79
C ASP A 117 -13.70 -10.29 1.48
N PRO A 118 -14.02 -11.59 1.53
CA PRO A 118 -14.49 -12.35 0.37
C PRO A 118 -15.65 -11.63 -0.30
N LYS A 119 -15.81 -11.78 -1.61
CA LYS A 119 -16.74 -10.92 -2.37
C LYS A 119 -18.21 -11.27 -2.14
N GLY A 120 -18.53 -12.53 -1.89
CA GLY A 120 -19.92 -12.96 -1.73
C GLY A 120 -20.82 -12.55 -2.90
N ASP A 121 -22.12 -12.61 -2.68
CA ASP A 121 -23.13 -12.08 -3.59
C ASP A 121 -23.38 -10.61 -3.31
N ARG A 122 -22.82 -9.73 -4.12
CA ARG A 122 -22.91 -8.27 -3.93
C ARG A 122 -24.28 -7.67 -4.21
N SER A 123 -25.24 -8.44 -4.74
CA SER A 123 -26.62 -8.03 -4.87
C SER A 123 -27.37 -8.13 -3.54
N LYS A 124 -26.82 -8.85 -2.58
CA LYS A 124 -27.37 -9.08 -1.25
C LYS A 124 -26.64 -8.25 -0.18
N ARG A 125 -27.33 -7.97 0.91
CA ARG A 125 -26.70 -7.42 2.10
C ARG A 125 -25.89 -8.52 2.83
N PRO A 126 -24.92 -8.18 3.68
CA PRO A 126 -24.15 -9.17 4.46
C PRO A 126 -25.01 -10.16 5.24
N GLN A 127 -26.05 -9.67 5.90
CA GLN A 127 -26.98 -10.48 6.69
C GLN A 127 -27.99 -11.31 5.88
N ASP A 128 -28.08 -11.11 4.56
CA ASP A 128 -29.03 -11.77 3.66
C ASP A 128 -28.37 -12.90 2.83
N GLN A 129 -27.13 -13.25 3.15
CA GLN A 129 -26.36 -14.32 2.53
C GLN A 129 -25.77 -15.24 3.62
N ASP A 130 -24.88 -16.16 3.24
CA ASP A 130 -24.19 -17.00 4.21
C ASP A 130 -23.50 -16.10 5.25
N PRO A 131 -23.85 -16.20 6.54
CA PRO A 131 -23.28 -15.36 7.59
C PRO A 131 -21.76 -15.50 7.71
N ASP A 132 -21.20 -16.68 7.40
CA ASP A 132 -19.76 -16.95 7.47
C ASP A 132 -18.99 -16.41 6.27
N MET A 133 -19.66 -15.84 5.27
CA MET A 133 -19.00 -15.18 4.14
C MET A 133 -18.16 -13.98 4.58
N LEU A 134 -18.62 -13.28 5.59
CA LEU A 134 -17.94 -12.14 6.19
C LEU A 134 -17.54 -12.48 7.63
N LEU A 135 -16.40 -11.97 8.06
CA LEU A 135 -15.96 -12.19 9.43
C LEU A 135 -16.90 -11.49 10.43
N HIS A 136 -17.35 -12.24 11.43
CA HIS A 136 -18.25 -11.78 12.47
C HIS A 136 -18.02 -12.51 13.80
N VAL A 137 -18.61 -11.98 14.86
CA VAL A 137 -18.60 -12.60 16.18
C VAL A 137 -19.76 -13.59 16.27
N VAL A 138 -19.46 -14.84 16.60
CA VAL A 138 -20.48 -15.91 16.76
C VAL A 138 -20.81 -16.18 18.23
N LYS A 139 -19.93 -15.78 19.16
CA LYS A 139 -20.16 -16.00 20.58
C LYS A 139 -19.25 -15.10 21.42
N GLU A 140 -19.78 -14.62 22.54
CA GLU A 140 -19.03 -14.01 23.63
C GLU A 140 -18.75 -15.04 24.73
N THR A 141 -17.59 -14.93 25.35
CA THR A 141 -17.15 -15.74 26.50
C THR A 141 -16.43 -14.86 27.51
N ASP A 142 -16.21 -15.36 28.72
CA ASP A 142 -15.42 -14.66 29.75
C ASP A 142 -13.98 -14.39 29.29
N ALA A 143 -13.42 -15.27 28.44
CA ALA A 143 -12.06 -15.14 27.92
C ALA A 143 -11.92 -14.20 26.73
N GLY A 144 -12.99 -13.92 26.01
CA GLY A 144 -12.97 -13.13 24.78
C GLY A 144 -14.13 -13.42 23.87
N ILE A 145 -13.99 -13.00 22.60
CA ILE A 145 -14.98 -13.25 21.54
C ILE A 145 -14.52 -14.41 20.65
N ILE A 146 -15.46 -15.19 20.16
CA ILE A 146 -15.20 -16.22 19.15
C ILE A 146 -15.65 -15.67 17.81
N VAL A 147 -14.72 -15.65 16.82
CA VAL A 147 -14.97 -15.11 15.48
C VAL A 147 -14.95 -16.21 14.44
N ARG A 148 -15.75 -16.03 13.39
CA ARG A 148 -15.84 -16.91 12.21
C ARG A 148 -15.93 -16.09 10.94
N GLY A 149 -15.42 -16.64 9.82
CA GLY A 149 -15.42 -16.01 8.52
C GLY A 149 -14.04 -16.00 7.88
N ALA A 150 -13.82 -15.12 6.92
CA ALA A 150 -12.54 -15.06 6.22
C ALA A 150 -12.13 -13.63 5.83
N LYS A 151 -10.81 -13.43 5.64
CA LYS A 151 -10.22 -12.19 5.14
C LYS A 151 -9.14 -12.49 4.10
N TYR A 152 -9.05 -11.67 3.06
CA TYR A 152 -7.86 -11.64 2.21
C TYR A 152 -6.86 -10.64 2.77
N GLU A 153 -5.60 -11.07 2.82
CA GLU A 153 -4.51 -10.22 3.26
C GLU A 153 -3.18 -10.58 2.59
N THR A 154 -2.50 -9.56 2.10
CA THR A 154 -1.15 -9.69 1.57
C THR A 154 -0.18 -9.93 2.74
N ALA A 155 0.73 -10.88 2.58
CA ALA A 155 1.76 -11.25 3.55
C ALA A 155 1.29 -12.01 4.81
N ALA A 156 -0.01 -12.27 5.00
CA ALA A 156 -0.54 -12.93 6.20
C ALA A 156 0.11 -14.30 6.49
N ALA A 157 0.42 -15.08 5.45
CA ALA A 157 1.01 -16.42 5.62
C ALA A 157 2.40 -16.43 6.30
N TYR A 158 3.05 -15.28 6.45
CA TYR A 158 4.38 -15.16 7.06
C TYR A 158 4.50 -13.94 8.00
N ALA A 159 3.37 -13.34 8.37
CA ALA A 159 3.32 -12.28 9.39
C ALA A 159 3.15 -12.87 10.80
N ASN A 160 3.44 -12.08 11.83
CA ASN A 160 3.24 -12.47 13.22
C ASN A 160 1.78 -12.27 13.66
N GLN A 161 1.16 -11.19 13.23
CA GLN A 161 -0.19 -10.80 13.64
C GLN A 161 -0.86 -9.89 12.62
N ALA A 162 -2.17 -9.74 12.75
CA ALA A 162 -2.93 -8.78 11.96
C ALA A 162 -3.89 -7.96 12.81
N PHE A 163 -4.05 -6.69 12.44
CA PHE A 163 -5.26 -5.95 12.74
C PHE A 163 -6.35 -6.36 11.77
N THR A 164 -7.43 -6.89 12.31
CA THR A 164 -8.58 -7.36 11.53
C THR A 164 -9.75 -6.43 11.79
N LYS A 165 -10.35 -5.92 10.71
CA LYS A 165 -11.52 -5.05 10.76
C LYS A 165 -12.43 -5.25 9.56
N PRO A 166 -13.67 -4.75 9.62
CA PRO A 166 -14.59 -4.83 8.50
C PRO A 166 -14.25 -3.83 7.38
N THR A 167 -14.62 -4.18 6.14
CA THR A 167 -14.50 -3.30 4.97
C THR A 167 -15.84 -2.85 4.36
N ILE A 168 -16.96 -3.27 4.94
CA ILE A 168 -18.31 -2.98 4.42
C ILE A 168 -18.60 -1.47 4.47
N ALA A 169 -19.30 -0.96 3.44
CA ALA A 169 -19.50 0.47 3.25
C ALA A 169 -20.67 1.06 4.04
N ASN A 170 -21.68 0.27 4.39
CA ASN A 170 -22.93 0.77 4.96
C ASN A 170 -23.14 0.20 6.38
N TRP A 171 -22.63 0.91 7.37
CA TRP A 171 -22.60 0.51 8.78
C TRP A 171 -23.73 1.10 9.62
N GLY A 172 -24.73 1.73 9.01
CA GLY A 172 -25.85 2.32 9.72
C GLY A 172 -26.94 1.32 10.17
N ASP A 173 -26.78 0.04 9.86
CA ASP A 173 -27.75 -1.01 10.19
C ASP A 173 -27.31 -1.76 11.46
N GLU A 174 -28.12 -1.71 12.53
CA GLU A 174 -27.88 -2.43 13.78
C GLU A 174 -27.79 -3.96 13.60
N LYS A 175 -28.38 -4.51 12.53
CA LYS A 175 -28.24 -5.92 12.15
C LYS A 175 -26.81 -6.33 11.79
N LEU A 176 -25.93 -5.35 11.61
CA LEU A 176 -24.49 -5.56 11.33
C LEU A 176 -23.62 -5.43 12.58
N SER A 177 -24.19 -5.35 13.78
CA SER A 177 -23.43 -5.18 15.02
C SER A 177 -22.39 -6.26 15.25
N ASP A 178 -22.71 -7.53 14.96
CA ASP A 178 -21.79 -8.66 15.14
C ASP A 178 -20.64 -8.67 14.11
N TYR A 179 -20.81 -7.96 12.99
CA TYR A 179 -19.78 -7.74 11.98
C TYR A 179 -18.93 -6.48 12.28
N ALA A 180 -19.39 -5.60 13.18
CA ALA A 180 -18.71 -4.37 13.57
C ALA A 180 -17.67 -4.65 14.66
N VAL A 181 -16.62 -5.39 14.31
CA VAL A 181 -15.56 -5.81 15.22
C VAL A 181 -14.18 -5.51 14.67
N GLY A 182 -13.30 -4.97 15.52
CA GLY A 182 -11.89 -4.77 15.20
C GLY A 182 -11.02 -5.35 16.32
N PHE A 183 -10.05 -6.13 15.96
CA PHE A 183 -9.18 -6.82 16.91
C PHE A 183 -7.79 -7.09 16.33
N VAL A 184 -6.83 -7.38 17.20
CA VAL A 184 -5.53 -7.91 16.81
C VAL A 184 -5.55 -9.43 16.98
N CYS A 185 -5.25 -10.15 15.91
CA CYS A 185 -5.13 -11.59 15.92
C CYS A 185 -3.66 -12.00 15.81
N ASP A 186 -3.18 -12.75 16.80
CA ASP A 186 -1.93 -13.49 16.68
C ASP A 186 -2.10 -14.63 15.69
N PHE A 187 -1.24 -14.69 14.68
CA PHE A 187 -1.35 -15.70 13.62
C PHE A 187 -0.87 -17.11 14.02
N SER A 188 -0.37 -17.26 15.25
CA SER A 188 -0.20 -18.57 15.89
C SER A 188 -1.46 -19.11 16.58
N SER A 189 -2.56 -18.33 16.61
CA SER A 189 -3.82 -18.73 17.26
C SER A 189 -4.37 -20.02 16.66
N PRO A 190 -4.92 -20.92 17.49
CA PRO A 190 -5.58 -22.14 17.02
C PRO A 190 -6.76 -21.83 16.09
N ASN A 191 -7.07 -22.75 15.20
CA ASN A 191 -8.20 -22.70 14.27
C ASN A 191 -8.12 -21.63 13.17
N LEU A 192 -6.95 -20.99 13.00
CA LEU A 192 -6.64 -20.22 11.80
C LEU A 192 -6.17 -21.14 10.68
N ARG A 193 -6.59 -20.83 9.45
CA ARG A 193 -6.12 -21.51 8.24
C ARG A 193 -5.67 -20.47 7.23
N PHE A 194 -4.55 -20.75 6.56
CA PHE A 194 -3.95 -19.85 5.57
C PHE A 194 -3.89 -20.55 4.22
N ILE A 195 -4.56 -19.97 3.23
CA ILE A 195 -4.52 -20.42 1.84
C ILE A 195 -3.88 -19.32 1.01
N ALA A 196 -2.59 -19.46 0.76
CA ALA A 196 -1.82 -18.49 -0.02
C ALA A 196 -1.94 -18.78 -1.53
N ARG A 197 -2.00 -17.71 -2.36
CA ARG A 197 -1.80 -17.89 -3.79
C ARG A 197 -0.42 -18.47 -4.08
N THR A 198 -0.24 -19.07 -5.22
CA THR A 198 1.09 -19.49 -5.65
C THR A 198 1.98 -18.28 -5.88
N GLY A 199 3.12 -18.22 -5.20
CA GLY A 199 4.11 -17.16 -5.37
C GLY A 199 4.83 -17.22 -6.72
N PHE A 200 5.44 -16.12 -7.13
CA PHE A 200 6.28 -16.07 -8.34
C PHE A 200 7.73 -16.45 -8.01
N ALA A 201 8.20 -16.19 -6.81
CA ALA A 201 9.55 -16.52 -6.36
C ALA A 201 9.83 -18.03 -6.47
N GLY A 202 10.96 -18.39 -7.08
CA GLY A 202 11.41 -19.76 -7.27
C GLY A 202 10.79 -20.50 -8.46
N ARG A 203 9.93 -19.85 -9.27
CA ARG A 203 9.40 -20.46 -10.51
C ARG A 203 10.41 -20.46 -11.65
N ALA A 204 11.29 -19.45 -11.67
CA ALA A 204 12.34 -19.28 -12.65
C ALA A 204 13.57 -18.66 -11.98
N PRO A 205 14.77 -18.74 -12.61
CA PRO A 205 16.00 -18.18 -12.06
C PRO A 205 15.89 -16.69 -11.72
N ALA A 206 16.53 -16.28 -10.63
CA ALA A 206 16.55 -14.88 -10.18
C ALA A 206 17.30 -13.97 -11.19
N GLU A 207 18.22 -14.54 -11.96
CA GLU A 207 18.93 -13.86 -13.04
C GLU A 207 18.01 -13.44 -14.18
N ASP A 208 16.90 -14.15 -14.38
CA ASP A 208 15.91 -13.87 -15.43
C ASP A 208 14.70 -13.09 -14.91
N TYR A 209 14.36 -13.28 -13.62
CA TYR A 209 13.21 -12.65 -12.96
C TYR A 209 13.60 -12.11 -11.58
N PRO A 210 14.41 -11.02 -11.53
CA PRO A 210 14.99 -10.53 -10.28
C PRO A 210 13.99 -9.94 -9.30
N LEU A 211 12.92 -9.30 -9.78
CA LEU A 211 11.87 -8.72 -8.93
C LEU A 211 10.93 -9.80 -8.42
N SER A 212 10.45 -10.69 -9.28
CA SER A 212 9.62 -11.85 -8.93
C SER A 212 10.27 -12.69 -7.82
N ASN A 213 11.59 -12.90 -7.89
CA ASN A 213 12.32 -13.70 -6.91
C ASN A 213 12.68 -12.94 -5.64
N ARG A 214 12.58 -11.60 -5.62
CA ARG A 214 12.99 -10.78 -4.46
C ARG A 214 11.81 -10.20 -3.69
N VAL A 215 10.85 -9.61 -4.39
CA VAL A 215 9.83 -8.75 -3.78
C VAL A 215 8.39 -9.21 -4.08
N ASP A 216 8.20 -10.49 -4.29
CA ASP A 216 6.86 -11.07 -4.41
C ASP A 216 6.21 -11.20 -3.03
N GLU A 217 5.21 -10.38 -2.77
CA GLU A 217 4.39 -10.41 -1.57
C GLU A 217 3.12 -11.22 -1.86
N VAL A 218 3.02 -12.38 -1.21
CA VAL A 218 1.99 -13.37 -1.53
C VAL A 218 0.69 -13.06 -0.79
N ASP A 219 -0.40 -12.92 -1.54
CA ASP A 219 -1.73 -12.74 -1.01
C ASP A 219 -2.27 -14.05 -0.43
N THR A 220 -2.99 -13.95 0.68
CA THR A 220 -3.44 -15.08 1.47
C THR A 220 -4.90 -14.91 1.88
N LEU A 221 -5.70 -15.96 1.70
CA LEU A 221 -7.00 -16.08 2.36
C LEU A 221 -6.76 -16.60 3.78
N VAL A 222 -7.12 -15.81 4.78
CA VAL A 222 -7.08 -16.17 6.20
C VAL A 222 -8.50 -16.58 6.60
N ILE A 223 -8.67 -17.81 7.05
CA ILE A 223 -9.94 -18.36 7.50
C ILE A 223 -9.92 -18.46 9.02
N TYR A 224 -10.93 -17.88 9.65
CA TYR A 224 -11.18 -17.91 11.08
C TYR A 224 -12.26 -18.97 11.34
N ASP A 225 -11.86 -20.13 11.84
CA ASP A 225 -12.76 -21.27 12.10
C ASP A 225 -13.03 -21.39 13.61
N ASN A 226 -13.90 -20.51 14.14
CA ASN A 226 -14.15 -20.35 15.57
C ASN A 226 -12.90 -19.98 16.37
N VAL A 227 -12.23 -18.92 15.95
CA VAL A 227 -11.02 -18.43 16.60
C VAL A 227 -11.38 -17.59 17.83
N LEU A 228 -10.79 -17.94 18.99
CA LEU A 228 -10.90 -17.12 20.19
C LEU A 228 -9.98 -15.91 20.09
N ILE A 229 -10.55 -14.73 20.20
CA ILE A 229 -9.83 -13.45 20.34
C ILE A 229 -9.98 -13.00 21.79
N PRO A 230 -8.91 -12.97 22.58
CA PRO A 230 -8.95 -12.51 23.97
C PRO A 230 -9.47 -11.07 24.07
N TRP A 231 -10.17 -10.74 25.16
CA TRP A 231 -10.73 -9.40 25.35
C TRP A 231 -9.68 -8.28 25.25
N GLU A 232 -8.46 -8.54 25.71
CA GLU A 232 -7.37 -7.57 25.61
C GLU A 232 -6.91 -7.26 24.19
N ASN A 233 -7.28 -8.09 23.22
CA ASN A 233 -6.98 -7.89 21.81
C ASN A 233 -8.18 -7.31 21.03
N VAL A 234 -9.33 -7.12 21.66
CA VAL A 234 -10.52 -6.51 21.04
C VAL A 234 -10.40 -5.00 21.16
N LEU A 235 -10.39 -4.30 20.03
CA LEU A 235 -10.19 -2.85 19.94
C LEU A 235 -11.50 -2.08 19.79
N PHE A 236 -12.51 -2.70 19.21
CA PHE A 236 -13.91 -2.26 19.23
C PHE A 236 -14.83 -3.44 18.88
N TYR A 237 -16.06 -3.39 19.39
CA TYR A 237 -17.06 -4.42 19.13
C TYR A 237 -18.48 -3.83 19.25
N GLN A 238 -19.38 -4.31 18.40
CA GLN A 238 -20.80 -3.90 18.33
C GLN A 238 -21.04 -2.39 18.12
N TYR A 239 -20.03 -1.67 17.64
CA TYR A 239 -20.12 -0.24 17.40
C TYR A 239 -19.86 0.10 15.94
N THR A 240 -20.94 0.19 15.15
CA THR A 240 -20.90 0.40 13.70
C THR A 240 -20.26 1.73 13.29
N LYS A 241 -20.40 2.79 14.13
CA LYS A 241 -19.77 4.09 13.90
C LYS A 241 -18.24 4.03 14.00
N ALA A 242 -17.69 3.17 14.87
CA ALA A 242 -16.24 2.98 14.97
C ALA A 242 -15.69 2.40 13.68
N ALA A 243 -16.35 1.39 13.12
CA ALA A 243 -15.93 0.80 11.86
C ALA A 243 -15.90 1.83 10.72
N GLN A 244 -16.87 2.73 10.66
CA GLN A 244 -16.93 3.82 9.69
C GLN A 244 -15.80 4.84 9.91
N PHE A 245 -15.56 5.25 11.15
CA PHE A 245 -14.53 6.21 11.51
C PHE A 245 -13.13 5.66 11.13
N ILE A 246 -12.80 4.46 11.60
CA ILE A 246 -11.50 3.84 11.33
C ILE A 246 -11.29 3.67 9.82
N ARG A 247 -12.30 3.28 9.07
CA ARG A 247 -12.21 3.20 7.62
C ARG A 247 -11.88 4.54 6.97
N SER A 248 -12.49 5.63 7.41
CA SER A 248 -12.28 6.96 6.81
C SER A 248 -10.90 7.54 7.15
N THR A 249 -10.39 7.30 8.35
CA THR A 249 -9.11 7.85 8.84
C THR A 249 -7.91 7.00 8.44
N LEU A 250 -8.02 5.67 8.50
CA LEU A 250 -6.95 4.74 8.15
C LEU A 250 -6.37 4.99 6.76
N HIS A 251 -7.23 5.14 5.76
CA HIS A 251 -6.79 5.36 4.39
C HIS A 251 -6.10 6.72 4.20
N ARG A 252 -6.31 7.68 5.08
CA ARG A 252 -5.62 8.96 5.04
C ARG A 252 -4.15 8.80 5.41
N TYR A 253 -3.85 8.04 6.46
CA TYR A 253 -2.47 7.80 6.89
C TYR A 253 -1.73 6.83 5.97
N SER A 254 -2.34 5.70 5.66
CA SER A 254 -1.70 4.67 4.84
C SER A 254 -1.55 5.08 3.37
N ALA A 255 -2.39 5.99 2.87
CA ALA A 255 -2.30 6.46 1.49
C ALA A 255 -0.99 7.19 1.19
N PHE A 256 -0.36 7.82 2.19
CA PHE A 256 0.91 8.52 1.99
C PHE A 256 2.01 7.57 1.52
N ALA A 257 2.25 6.50 2.24
CA ALA A 257 3.25 5.49 1.88
C ALA A 257 2.89 4.77 0.57
N PHE A 258 1.60 4.54 0.32
CA PHE A 258 1.13 3.99 -0.94
C PHE A 258 1.48 4.89 -2.13
N VAL A 259 1.24 6.20 -2.06
CA VAL A 259 1.57 7.16 -3.12
C VAL A 259 3.09 7.25 -3.30
N GLN A 260 3.85 7.24 -2.21
CA GLN A 260 5.32 7.24 -2.24
C GLN A 260 5.90 6.00 -2.95
N ARG A 261 5.34 4.81 -2.71
CA ARG A 261 5.76 3.59 -3.43
C ARG A 261 5.52 3.69 -4.93
N ASN A 262 4.44 4.34 -5.37
CA ASN A 262 4.20 4.58 -6.79
C ASN A 262 5.20 5.57 -7.40
N GLN A 263 5.68 6.54 -6.64
CA GLN A 263 6.80 7.40 -7.07
C GLN A 263 8.07 6.55 -7.33
N LYS A 264 8.39 5.62 -6.42
CA LYS A 264 9.55 4.74 -6.58
C LYS A 264 9.37 3.73 -7.73
N LEU A 265 8.13 3.26 -7.95
CA LEU A 265 7.82 2.44 -9.13
C LEU A 265 8.04 3.22 -10.44
N ALA A 266 7.70 4.51 -10.46
CA ALA A 266 8.01 5.39 -11.60
C ALA A 266 9.52 5.51 -11.82
N ASP A 267 10.32 5.64 -10.76
CA ASP A 267 11.79 5.67 -10.85
C ASP A 267 12.35 4.39 -11.49
N LEU A 268 11.80 3.20 -11.15
CA LEU A 268 12.21 1.94 -11.79
C LEU A 268 11.85 1.88 -13.26
N MET A 269 10.67 2.36 -13.64
CA MET A 269 10.22 2.41 -15.05
C MET A 269 11.08 3.39 -15.86
N ILE A 270 11.33 4.58 -15.33
CA ILE A 270 12.20 5.60 -15.95
C ILE A 270 13.61 5.04 -16.11
N GLY A 271 14.15 4.44 -15.07
CA GLY A 271 15.49 3.87 -15.06
C GLY A 271 15.66 2.77 -16.11
N ALA A 272 14.73 1.80 -16.18
CA ALA A 272 14.75 0.74 -17.17
C ALA A 272 14.69 1.29 -18.61
N ALA A 273 13.78 2.23 -18.87
CA ALA A 273 13.62 2.89 -20.16
C ALA A 273 14.86 3.70 -20.57
N LEU A 274 15.36 4.55 -19.66
CA LEU A 274 16.50 5.42 -19.94
C LEU A 274 17.79 4.63 -20.19
N TRP A 275 18.06 3.60 -19.38
CA TRP A 275 19.19 2.71 -19.63
C TRP A 275 19.12 2.00 -20.97
N ASN A 276 17.91 1.53 -21.37
CA ASN A 276 17.73 0.88 -22.66
C ASN A 276 18.00 1.84 -23.82
N VAL A 277 17.45 3.05 -23.80
CA VAL A 277 17.63 4.01 -24.91
C VAL A 277 19.06 4.54 -24.97
N ARG A 278 19.79 4.62 -23.86
CA ARG A 278 21.22 4.92 -23.83
C ARG A 278 22.06 3.80 -24.42
N GLN A 279 21.80 2.57 -24.03
CA GLN A 279 22.51 1.40 -24.58
C GLN A 279 22.32 1.29 -26.09
N THR A 280 21.13 1.61 -26.59
CA THR A 280 20.79 1.52 -28.02
C THR A 280 21.07 2.80 -28.83
N GLY A 281 21.56 3.86 -28.17
CA GLY A 281 21.90 5.13 -28.83
C GLY A 281 20.69 5.98 -29.23
N LEU A 282 19.49 5.68 -28.72
CA LEU A 282 18.25 6.34 -29.09
C LEU A 282 17.91 7.60 -28.25
N GLU A 283 18.67 7.88 -27.19
CA GLU A 283 18.40 8.96 -26.22
C GLU A 283 18.22 10.35 -26.87
N LYS A 284 18.89 10.61 -28.01
CA LYS A 284 18.84 11.91 -28.70
C LYS A 284 17.64 12.08 -29.62
N GLN A 285 16.85 11.03 -29.84
CA GLN A 285 15.67 11.11 -30.70
C GLN A 285 14.54 11.85 -29.98
N GLN A 286 13.93 12.83 -30.62
CA GLN A 286 12.87 13.66 -30.06
C GLN A 286 11.69 12.83 -29.53
N ALA A 287 11.19 11.86 -30.31
CA ALA A 287 10.10 11.00 -29.89
C ALA A 287 10.42 10.17 -28.62
N VAL A 288 11.69 9.83 -28.40
CA VAL A 288 12.16 9.15 -27.19
C VAL A 288 12.19 10.13 -26.01
N GLN A 289 12.70 11.34 -26.23
CA GLN A 289 12.75 12.38 -25.20
C GLN A 289 11.35 12.79 -24.72
N GLU A 290 10.38 12.92 -25.62
CA GLU A 290 8.98 13.21 -25.29
C GLU A 290 8.36 12.13 -24.38
N LYS A 291 8.62 10.86 -24.67
CA LYS A 291 8.15 9.73 -23.85
C LYS A 291 8.82 9.70 -22.47
N LEU A 292 10.14 9.93 -22.41
CA LEU A 292 10.87 10.03 -21.13
C LEU A 292 10.37 11.22 -20.30
N ALA A 293 10.11 12.37 -20.96
CA ALA A 293 9.54 13.54 -20.29
C ALA A 293 8.13 13.25 -19.73
N THR A 294 7.30 12.49 -20.45
CA THR A 294 5.98 12.06 -19.96
C THR A 294 6.09 11.22 -18.68
N LEU A 295 7.02 10.26 -18.64
CA LEU A 295 7.31 9.48 -17.45
C LEU A 295 7.81 10.36 -16.28
N ALA A 296 8.68 11.34 -16.58
CA ALA A 296 9.19 12.28 -15.60
C ALA A 296 8.07 13.18 -15.03
N CYS A 297 7.18 13.71 -15.88
CA CYS A 297 6.01 14.48 -15.43
C CYS A 297 5.09 13.68 -14.50
N TYR A 298 4.86 12.42 -14.80
CA TYR A 298 4.09 11.54 -13.91
C TYR A 298 4.74 11.40 -12.55
N ARG A 299 6.04 11.08 -12.53
CA ARG A 299 6.83 10.95 -11.30
C ARG A 299 6.83 12.23 -10.47
N GLU A 300 7.06 13.40 -11.11
CA GLU A 300 7.07 14.70 -10.44
C GLU A 300 5.67 15.12 -9.98
N GLY A 301 4.63 14.77 -10.71
CA GLY A 301 3.25 14.99 -10.27
C GLY A 301 2.95 14.25 -8.94
N ILE A 302 3.38 13.00 -8.82
CA ILE A 302 3.27 12.24 -7.56
C ILE A 302 4.08 12.93 -6.43
N ASN A 303 5.32 13.33 -6.72
CA ASN A 303 6.20 14.02 -5.78
C ASN A 303 5.60 15.35 -5.27
N ALA A 304 5.00 16.12 -6.16
CA ALA A 304 4.36 17.38 -5.83
C ALA A 304 3.17 17.19 -4.86
N HIS A 305 2.33 16.18 -5.10
CA HIS A 305 1.21 15.86 -4.21
C HIS A 305 1.67 15.43 -2.82
N LEU A 306 2.69 14.58 -2.71
CA LEU A 306 3.27 14.18 -1.42
C LEU A 306 3.83 15.38 -0.66
N THR A 307 4.57 16.25 -1.34
CA THR A 307 5.18 17.43 -0.72
C THR A 307 4.12 18.44 -0.28
N ALA A 308 3.14 18.72 -1.13
CA ALA A 308 2.05 19.62 -0.82
C ALA A 308 1.17 19.09 0.33
N ALA A 309 0.91 17.79 0.37
CA ALA A 309 0.12 17.16 1.43
C ALA A 309 0.78 17.28 2.81
N ILE A 310 2.12 17.25 2.89
CA ILE A 310 2.85 17.52 4.14
C ILE A 310 2.80 19.03 4.49
N ALA A 311 3.06 19.88 3.50
CA ALA A 311 3.15 21.34 3.72
C ALA A 311 1.82 21.94 4.22
N THR A 312 0.69 21.35 3.83
CA THR A 312 -0.67 21.78 4.21
C THR A 312 -1.37 20.76 5.11
N ALA A 313 -0.61 20.00 5.90
CA ALA A 313 -1.13 19.01 6.81
C ALA A 313 -2.02 19.63 7.91
N GLU A 314 -2.99 18.87 8.38
CA GLU A 314 -4.03 19.29 9.32
C GLU A 314 -3.94 18.51 10.63
N ARG A 315 -4.37 19.12 11.75
CA ARG A 315 -4.44 18.42 13.03
C ARG A 315 -5.64 17.51 13.10
N SER A 316 -5.42 16.27 13.55
CA SER A 316 -6.49 15.35 13.93
C SER A 316 -7.12 15.74 15.27
N PRO A 317 -8.31 15.21 15.60
CA PRO A 317 -8.93 15.42 16.91
C PRO A 317 -8.03 15.05 18.09
N ALA A 318 -7.22 13.99 17.97
CA ALA A 318 -6.27 13.56 18.99
C ALA A 318 -4.91 14.27 18.93
N GLY A 319 -4.77 15.27 18.06
CA GLY A 319 -3.58 16.12 17.94
C GLY A 319 -2.49 15.61 17.02
N LEU A 320 -2.68 14.46 16.34
CA LEU A 320 -1.75 13.99 15.30
C LEU A 320 -1.78 14.95 14.09
N LEU A 321 -0.67 15.03 13.38
CA LEU A 321 -0.61 15.80 12.13
C LEU A 321 -0.92 14.87 10.96
N MET A 322 -2.03 15.11 10.27
CA MET A 322 -2.48 14.34 9.12
C MET A 322 -2.09 15.03 7.81
N PRO A 323 -1.56 14.33 6.79
CA PRO A 323 -1.38 14.90 5.47
C PRO A 323 -2.70 15.45 4.93
N ASN A 324 -2.64 16.53 4.15
CA ASN A 324 -3.83 17.10 3.53
C ASN A 324 -4.55 16.05 2.67
N GLN A 325 -5.80 15.77 3.01
CA GLN A 325 -6.56 14.66 2.41
C GLN A 325 -6.87 14.88 0.94
N SER A 326 -7.27 16.09 0.55
CA SER A 326 -7.61 16.40 -0.85
C SER A 326 -6.40 16.20 -1.77
N LEU A 327 -5.26 16.76 -1.39
CA LEU A 327 -4.02 16.66 -2.16
C LEU A 327 -3.48 15.24 -2.22
N LEU A 328 -3.52 14.53 -1.09
CA LEU A 328 -3.06 13.14 -1.03
C LEU A 328 -3.92 12.21 -1.89
N MET A 329 -5.25 12.36 -1.83
CA MET A 329 -6.16 11.56 -2.65
C MET A 329 -6.06 11.89 -4.13
N ALA A 330 -5.84 13.16 -4.51
CA ALA A 330 -5.58 13.54 -5.89
C ALA A 330 -4.28 12.90 -6.41
N GLY A 331 -3.21 12.92 -5.61
CA GLY A 331 -1.96 12.21 -5.92
C GLY A 331 -2.14 10.70 -6.08
N ARG A 332 -2.99 10.10 -5.26
CA ARG A 332 -3.34 8.69 -5.36
C ARG A 332 -4.10 8.36 -6.64
N VAL A 333 -5.09 9.17 -7.02
CA VAL A 333 -5.83 9.00 -8.28
C VAL A 333 -4.87 9.13 -9.46
N LEU A 334 -4.00 10.13 -9.47
CA LEU A 334 -2.96 10.29 -10.50
C LEU A 334 -2.09 9.03 -10.60
N ALA A 335 -1.55 8.57 -9.47
CA ALA A 335 -0.66 7.42 -9.41
C ALA A 335 -1.31 6.13 -9.95
N CYS A 336 -2.56 5.86 -9.56
CA CYS A 336 -3.26 4.63 -9.96
C CYS A 336 -3.81 4.69 -11.38
N SER A 337 -4.47 5.79 -11.76
CA SER A 337 -5.18 5.88 -13.04
C SER A 337 -4.23 5.95 -14.24
N GLN A 338 -3.04 6.49 -14.07
CA GLN A 338 -2.04 6.62 -15.15
C GLN A 338 -1.05 5.46 -15.20
N LEU A 339 -0.98 4.61 -14.19
CA LEU A 339 0.07 3.58 -14.09
C LEU A 339 0.14 2.67 -15.31
N HIS A 340 -1.01 2.17 -15.81
CA HIS A 340 -1.04 1.28 -16.98
C HIS A 340 -0.47 1.95 -18.24
N HIS A 341 -0.76 3.23 -18.44
CA HIS A 341 -0.24 4.01 -19.55
C HIS A 341 1.26 4.26 -19.40
N MET A 342 1.72 4.56 -18.18
CA MET A 342 3.16 4.73 -17.91
C MET A 342 3.94 3.43 -18.11
N MET A 343 3.38 2.29 -17.71
CA MET A 343 3.97 0.98 -18.00
C MET A 343 4.01 0.68 -19.51
N HIS A 344 3.00 1.10 -20.26
CA HIS A 344 3.01 0.99 -21.73
C HIS A 344 4.15 1.81 -22.35
N ILE A 345 4.30 3.08 -21.98
CA ILE A 345 5.39 3.95 -22.47
C ILE A 345 6.76 3.34 -22.13
N ALA A 346 6.93 2.83 -20.90
CA ALA A 346 8.18 2.18 -20.50
C ALA A 346 8.48 0.92 -21.34
N ARG A 347 7.46 0.10 -21.67
CA ARG A 347 7.61 -1.05 -22.60
C ARG A 347 8.07 -0.62 -23.98
N GLU A 348 7.45 0.41 -24.55
CA GLU A 348 7.86 0.93 -25.87
C GLU A 348 9.32 1.37 -25.87
N LEU A 349 9.75 2.08 -24.82
CA LEU A 349 11.13 2.55 -24.66
C LEU A 349 12.13 1.39 -24.37
N CYS A 350 11.69 0.32 -23.74
CA CYS A 350 12.50 -0.90 -23.55
C CYS A 350 12.57 -1.76 -24.81
N GLY A 351 11.60 -1.63 -25.72
CA GLY A 351 11.56 -2.33 -27.00
C GLY A 351 11.24 -3.82 -26.89
N GLY A 352 11.08 -4.47 -28.05
CA GLY A 352 10.68 -5.87 -28.16
C GLY A 352 11.66 -6.88 -27.59
N GLN A 353 12.93 -6.50 -27.38
CA GLN A 353 13.94 -7.39 -26.82
C GLN A 353 13.61 -7.90 -25.41
N ILE A 354 12.83 -7.17 -24.63
CA ILE A 354 12.37 -7.66 -23.31
C ILE A 354 11.56 -8.95 -23.40
N CYS A 355 10.90 -9.21 -24.56
CA CYS A 355 10.14 -10.43 -24.79
C CYS A 355 11.00 -11.59 -25.32
N ILE A 356 11.98 -11.28 -26.17
CA ILE A 356 12.70 -12.27 -26.98
C ILE A 356 14.10 -12.59 -26.47
N THR A 357 14.59 -11.89 -25.44
CA THR A 357 15.90 -12.18 -24.84
C THR A 357 15.90 -13.59 -24.26
N PRO A 358 16.85 -14.46 -24.66
CA PRO A 358 17.06 -15.77 -24.07
C PRO A 358 17.30 -15.72 -22.56
N ASP A 359 17.14 -16.84 -21.92
CA ASP A 359 17.35 -17.01 -20.49
C ASP A 359 18.83 -17.00 -20.11
N TYR A 360 19.11 -16.88 -18.83
CA TYR A 360 20.46 -16.89 -18.27
C TYR A 360 21.24 -18.16 -18.63
N ALA A 361 20.57 -19.32 -18.66
CA ALA A 361 21.21 -20.59 -18.98
C ALA A 361 21.79 -20.58 -20.40
N SER A 362 21.08 -20.00 -21.36
CA SER A 362 21.52 -19.86 -22.75
C SER A 362 22.79 -18.99 -22.87
N PHE A 363 22.93 -17.95 -22.05
CA PHE A 363 24.15 -17.12 -22.01
C PHE A 363 25.35 -17.84 -21.37
N ARG A 364 25.12 -18.90 -20.61
CA ARG A 364 26.17 -19.74 -19.98
C ARG A 364 26.47 -21.02 -20.76
N ASP A 365 25.69 -21.30 -21.77
CA ASP A 365 25.96 -22.42 -22.66
C ASP A 365 27.24 -22.18 -23.47
N PRO A 366 28.15 -23.16 -23.60
CA PRO A 366 29.44 -22.97 -24.29
C PRO A 366 29.32 -22.60 -25.75
N GLU A 367 28.27 -23.09 -26.44
CA GLU A 367 28.07 -22.84 -27.87
C GLU A 367 27.17 -21.61 -28.09
N ALA A 368 25.99 -21.59 -27.48
CA ALA A 368 25.05 -20.48 -27.62
C ALA A 368 25.61 -19.18 -27.00
N GLY A 369 26.31 -19.26 -25.88
CA GLY A 369 26.90 -18.10 -25.18
C GLY A 369 27.85 -17.29 -26.06
N GLN A 370 28.66 -17.94 -26.92
CA GLN A 370 29.55 -17.23 -27.83
C GLN A 370 28.78 -16.35 -28.83
N TRP A 371 27.66 -16.84 -29.32
CA TRP A 371 26.80 -16.06 -30.23
C TRP A 371 26.06 -14.94 -29.48
N LEU A 372 25.58 -15.22 -28.27
CA LEU A 372 24.92 -14.25 -27.44
C LEU A 372 25.89 -13.13 -26.99
N GLU A 373 27.12 -13.46 -26.62
CA GLU A 373 28.16 -12.45 -26.36
C GLU A 373 28.35 -11.53 -27.55
N LYS A 374 28.46 -12.08 -28.76
CA LYS A 374 28.64 -11.31 -29.99
C LYS A 374 27.44 -10.41 -30.30
N PHE A 375 26.21 -10.93 -30.20
CA PHE A 375 25.01 -10.21 -30.68
C PHE A 375 24.34 -9.34 -29.61
N TYR A 376 24.66 -9.53 -28.32
CA TYR A 376 24.17 -8.71 -27.23
C TYR A 376 25.17 -7.64 -26.77
N THR A 377 26.44 -7.77 -27.12
CA THR A 377 27.42 -6.68 -26.96
C THR A 377 27.13 -5.59 -27.98
N LEU A 378 26.82 -4.38 -27.51
CA LEU A 378 26.45 -3.26 -28.36
C LEU A 378 27.67 -2.40 -28.76
N ASN A 379 28.61 -2.23 -27.84
CA ASN A 379 29.88 -1.51 -28.03
C ASN A 379 30.77 -1.74 -26.79
N ASP A 380 31.94 -1.11 -26.77
CA ASP A 380 32.94 -1.27 -25.69
C ASP A 380 32.46 -0.90 -24.29
N ASN A 381 31.35 -0.18 -24.17
CA ASN A 381 30.75 0.23 -22.88
C ASN A 381 29.55 -0.64 -22.45
N TRP A 382 28.99 -1.47 -23.35
CA TRP A 382 27.76 -2.21 -23.13
C TRP A 382 27.92 -3.68 -23.56
N TYR A 383 28.49 -4.48 -22.64
CA TYR A 383 28.68 -5.92 -22.83
C TYR A 383 27.36 -6.71 -22.73
N ALA A 384 27.39 -7.89 -23.31
CA ALA A 384 26.23 -8.78 -23.38
C ALA A 384 25.60 -9.09 -22.01
N GLU A 385 26.42 -9.30 -20.98
CA GLU A 385 25.92 -9.59 -19.62
C GLU A 385 25.15 -8.41 -19.02
N ASP A 386 25.60 -7.18 -19.18
CA ASP A 386 24.89 -6.00 -18.68
C ASP A 386 23.62 -5.74 -19.49
N ARG A 387 23.67 -6.00 -20.80
CA ARG A 387 22.51 -5.95 -21.67
C ARG A 387 21.45 -6.97 -21.24
N ARG A 388 21.86 -8.23 -21.03
CA ARG A 388 20.98 -9.31 -20.55
C ARG A 388 20.31 -8.94 -19.23
N LYS A 389 21.10 -8.47 -18.23
CA LYS A 389 20.60 -8.07 -16.91
C LYS A 389 19.53 -6.99 -17.02
N LEU A 390 19.76 -5.96 -17.81
CA LEU A 390 18.79 -4.88 -18.02
C LEU A 390 17.50 -5.40 -18.67
N LEU A 391 17.61 -6.24 -19.70
CA LEU A 391 16.46 -6.80 -20.39
C LEU A 391 15.66 -7.77 -19.51
N ALA A 392 16.34 -8.61 -18.71
CA ALA A 392 15.71 -9.46 -17.71
C ALA A 392 14.96 -8.65 -16.65
N PHE A 393 15.60 -7.61 -16.11
CA PHE A 393 14.96 -6.70 -15.17
C PHE A 393 13.73 -5.99 -15.78
N ALA A 394 13.86 -5.43 -16.98
CA ALA A 394 12.76 -4.74 -17.65
C ALA A 394 11.61 -5.70 -18.00
N ARG A 395 11.92 -6.94 -18.42
CA ARG A 395 10.92 -7.99 -18.63
C ARG A 395 10.14 -8.27 -17.35
N ASP A 396 10.85 -8.44 -16.23
CA ASP A 396 10.20 -8.77 -14.96
C ASP A 396 9.38 -7.59 -14.42
N LEU A 397 9.86 -6.35 -14.58
CA LEU A 397 9.16 -5.13 -14.17
C LEU A 397 7.88 -4.87 -14.99
N LEU A 398 7.88 -5.18 -16.29
CA LEU A 398 6.88 -4.66 -17.24
C LEU A 398 6.05 -5.76 -17.91
N ASN A 399 6.52 -7.02 -17.95
CA ASN A 399 5.98 -8.04 -18.87
C ASN A 399 5.84 -9.45 -18.26
N SER A 400 6.13 -9.63 -16.97
CA SER A 400 6.01 -10.91 -16.26
C SER A 400 4.65 -11.05 -15.57
N ASP A 401 4.39 -12.25 -15.02
CA ASP A 401 3.25 -12.49 -14.12
C ASP A 401 3.29 -11.55 -12.91
N TYR A 402 4.48 -11.28 -12.38
CA TYR A 402 4.68 -10.30 -11.31
C TYR A 402 4.27 -8.89 -11.74
N ALA A 403 4.64 -8.46 -12.95
CA ALA A 403 4.26 -7.15 -13.48
C ALA A 403 2.74 -7.00 -13.61
N GLY A 404 2.05 -8.03 -14.12
CA GLY A 404 0.59 -8.05 -14.23
C GLY A 404 -0.11 -8.01 -12.87
N HIS A 405 0.39 -8.81 -11.92
CA HIS A 405 -0.09 -8.81 -10.54
C HIS A 405 0.13 -7.43 -9.89
N ARG A 406 1.33 -6.86 -10.02
CA ARG A 406 1.66 -5.56 -9.43
C ARG A 406 0.81 -4.42 -10.01
N LEU A 407 0.54 -4.42 -11.31
CA LEU A 407 -0.35 -3.45 -11.93
C LEU A 407 -1.76 -3.52 -11.33
N THR A 408 -2.32 -4.72 -11.21
CA THR A 408 -3.65 -4.94 -10.63
C THR A 408 -3.66 -4.58 -9.15
N PHE A 409 -2.64 -4.98 -8.40
CA PHE A 409 -2.50 -4.67 -6.98
C PHE A 409 -2.48 -3.14 -6.75
N GLN A 410 -1.69 -2.39 -7.50
CA GLN A 410 -1.62 -0.92 -7.35
C GLN A 410 -2.95 -0.23 -7.71
N LEU A 411 -3.69 -0.77 -8.68
CA LEU A 411 -5.00 -0.23 -9.04
C LEU A 411 -6.04 -0.40 -7.93
N PHE A 412 -6.03 -1.54 -7.24
CA PHE A 412 -7.05 -1.91 -6.25
C PHE A 412 -6.59 -1.81 -4.79
N ALA A 413 -5.30 -1.55 -4.53
CA ALA A 413 -4.78 -1.46 -3.19
C ALA A 413 -5.52 -0.39 -2.37
N GLN A 414 -5.95 -0.77 -1.17
CA GLN A 414 -6.73 0.02 -0.21
C GLN A 414 -8.19 0.32 -0.62
N ALA A 415 -8.55 0.42 -1.90
CA ALA A 415 -9.91 0.57 -2.39
C ALA A 415 -9.98 0.49 -3.92
N PRO A 416 -11.15 0.22 -4.52
CA PRO A 416 -11.33 0.29 -5.96
C PRO A 416 -11.26 1.75 -6.48
N PRO A 417 -10.92 1.97 -7.77
CA PRO A 417 -10.73 3.31 -8.35
C PRO A 417 -11.87 4.29 -8.11
N PHE A 418 -13.13 3.83 -8.20
CA PHE A 418 -14.30 4.70 -7.96
C PHE A 418 -14.33 5.25 -6.52
N ALA A 419 -13.85 4.51 -5.53
CA ALA A 419 -13.83 4.96 -4.15
C ALA A 419 -12.76 6.05 -3.93
N HIS A 420 -11.66 6.01 -4.67
CA HIS A 420 -10.66 7.07 -4.66
C HIS A 420 -11.20 8.36 -5.28
N LEU A 421 -11.91 8.25 -6.42
CA LEU A 421 -12.57 9.39 -7.05
C LEU A 421 -13.65 10.00 -6.16
N ALA A 422 -14.46 9.16 -5.51
CA ALA A 422 -15.43 9.63 -4.52
C ALA A 422 -14.77 10.36 -3.35
N ALA A 423 -13.60 9.87 -2.87
CA ALA A 423 -12.86 10.57 -1.82
C ALA A 423 -12.34 11.94 -2.29
N VAL A 424 -11.84 12.06 -3.53
CA VAL A 424 -11.46 13.35 -4.12
C VAL A 424 -12.68 14.26 -4.20
N TYR A 425 -13.80 13.79 -4.75
CA TYR A 425 -15.02 14.56 -4.88
C TYR A 425 -15.52 15.11 -3.55
N ASN A 426 -15.52 14.29 -2.50
CA ASN A 426 -16.00 14.66 -1.18
C ASN A 426 -15.07 15.61 -0.39
N ASN A 427 -13.80 15.66 -0.74
CA ASN A 427 -12.80 16.46 -0.01
C ASN A 427 -12.28 17.69 -0.78
N PHE A 428 -12.66 17.85 -2.05
CA PHE A 428 -12.29 19.01 -2.84
C PHE A 428 -13.13 20.23 -2.43
N ASP A 429 -12.52 21.40 -2.37
CA ASP A 429 -13.23 22.66 -2.11
C ASP A 429 -13.92 23.17 -3.38
N TRP A 430 -15.15 22.79 -3.58
CA TRP A 430 -15.99 23.24 -4.70
C TRP A 430 -16.43 24.69 -4.61
N LYS A 431 -16.31 25.34 -3.46
CA LYS A 431 -16.80 26.71 -3.25
C LYS A 431 -16.06 27.71 -4.11
N GLU A 432 -14.74 27.61 -4.20
CA GLU A 432 -13.94 28.56 -4.97
C GLU A 432 -14.17 28.50 -6.47
N PRO A 433 -14.18 27.34 -7.16
CA PRO A 433 -14.56 27.26 -8.56
C PRO A 433 -15.99 27.81 -8.84
N LEU A 434 -16.94 27.50 -7.94
CA LEU A 434 -18.30 27.99 -8.07
C LEU A 434 -18.38 29.49 -7.91
N ARG A 435 -17.74 30.06 -6.91
CA ARG A 435 -17.65 31.51 -6.66
C ARG A 435 -17.05 32.23 -7.88
N PHE A 436 -15.86 31.81 -8.30
CA PHE A 436 -15.14 32.43 -9.37
C PHE A 436 -15.91 32.41 -10.70
N THR A 437 -16.50 31.25 -11.04
CA THR A 437 -17.31 31.12 -12.25
C THR A 437 -18.59 31.96 -12.19
N LYS A 438 -19.26 32.01 -11.03
CA LYS A 438 -20.44 32.83 -10.81
C LYS A 438 -20.15 34.31 -11.03
N GLU A 439 -19.06 34.81 -10.45
CA GLU A 439 -18.63 36.20 -10.61
C GLU A 439 -18.25 36.50 -12.07
N ALA A 440 -17.46 35.63 -12.71
CA ALA A 440 -17.02 35.83 -14.09
C ALA A 440 -18.17 35.77 -15.10
N ALA A 441 -19.15 34.90 -14.90
CA ALA A 441 -20.32 34.74 -15.77
C ALA A 441 -21.51 35.67 -15.41
N GLY A 442 -21.43 36.43 -14.32
CA GLY A 442 -22.52 37.29 -13.86
C GLY A 442 -23.79 36.52 -13.47
N LEU A 443 -23.62 35.28 -12.92
CA LEU A 443 -24.77 34.47 -12.53
C LEU A 443 -25.47 35.06 -11.31
N SER A 444 -26.81 35.07 -11.35
CA SER A 444 -27.63 35.60 -10.22
C SER A 444 -27.63 34.63 -9.02
N ASP A 445 -27.85 35.18 -7.82
CA ASP A 445 -27.93 34.40 -6.58
C ASP A 445 -29.12 33.40 -6.54
N ARG A 446 -30.04 33.51 -7.48
CA ARG A 446 -31.25 32.69 -7.52
C ARG A 446 -31.02 31.26 -8.01
N VAL A 447 -29.94 30.97 -8.69
CA VAL A 447 -29.84 29.73 -9.47
C VAL A 447 -29.16 28.59 -8.72
N TYR A 448 -28.17 28.82 -7.89
CA TYR A 448 -27.44 27.74 -7.20
C TYR A 448 -26.82 28.22 -5.88
N GLY A 449 -27.59 28.11 -4.79
CA GLY A 449 -27.01 28.23 -3.45
C GLY A 449 -26.18 26.98 -3.09
N PRO A 450 -25.21 27.09 -2.19
CA PRO A 450 -24.38 25.96 -1.74
C PRO A 450 -25.16 24.76 -1.19
N GLN A 451 -26.41 24.96 -0.84
CA GLN A 451 -27.33 23.93 -0.28
C GLN A 451 -27.86 22.93 -1.29
N SER A 452 -27.86 23.24 -2.60
CA SER A 452 -28.38 22.33 -3.62
C SER A 452 -27.44 21.15 -3.96
N PHE A 453 -26.14 21.28 -3.71
CA PHE A 453 -25.19 20.20 -3.93
C PHE A 453 -25.05 19.25 -2.72
N ALA A 454 -25.28 19.74 -1.51
CA ALA A 454 -25.27 18.91 -0.32
C ALA A 454 -26.48 17.97 -0.20
N ALA A 455 -27.60 18.28 -0.89
CA ALA A 455 -28.82 17.46 -0.91
C ALA A 455 -28.75 16.29 -1.92
N ALA A 456 -27.84 16.34 -2.91
CA ALA A 456 -27.64 15.27 -3.90
C ALA A 456 -26.64 14.18 -3.46
N ALA A 457 -25.96 14.38 -2.33
CA ALA A 457 -24.95 13.47 -1.77
C ALA A 457 -25.43 12.68 -0.54
N LYS A 458 -26.76 12.68 -0.27
CA LYS A 458 -27.37 11.85 0.80
C LYS A 458 -27.98 10.57 0.24
#